data_2613fbeffbcd0175847f95c1568d8bc6
#
_entry.id   2613fbeffbcd0175847f95c1568d8bc6
#
_cell.length_a   1.000
_cell.length_b   1.000
_cell.length_c   1.000
_cell.angle_alpha   90.00
_cell.angle_beta   90.00
_cell.angle_gamma   90.00
#
_symmetry.space_group_name_H-M   'P 1'
#
loop_
_entity.id
_entity.type
_entity.pdbx_description
1 polymer ?
#
loop_
_entity_poly.entity_id
_entity_poly.type
_entity_poly.pdbx_seq_one_letter_code
_entity_poly.pdbx_strand_id
1 'polypeptide(L)'
;NFAKSHKTSLIFGDTGSGKSEIYFSLIREYLLADKQVLLLMPEISLTPQMTKRLKSYFGEKFGVWHSKITPKKRGEILQKFQSREINLIAGARSALFLPFTELGLIIVDEEHDDSYKSAQNPHYNARDLALFLASKFDVKVVLGSATPSVVSFKKQPHFRLRGTFFKSEKKFIYDESETGLSDAILGELTASFAGGKQAVVFLPTRANFRYLSCRECGSTIKCPFCSVGMSFYKKRNLLKCQYCGFTMSATCSCDKCGSEMIEAKKIG
;
A
#
# COMPACT_ATOMS: atom_id res chain seq x y z
N ASN A 1 -9.38 -25.11 -2.99
CA ASN A 1 -10.80 -25.33 -3.35
C ASN A 1 -11.72 -24.14 -3.03
N PHE A 2 -11.59 -23.43 -1.88
CA PHE A 2 -12.49 -22.33 -1.50
C PHE A 2 -12.56 -21.21 -2.56
N ALA A 3 -11.42 -20.68 -2.99
CA ALA A 3 -11.39 -19.64 -4.02
C ALA A 3 -11.98 -20.10 -5.35
N LYS A 4 -11.95 -21.40 -5.65
CA LYS A 4 -12.51 -21.98 -6.88
C LYS A 4 -14.03 -22.06 -6.86
N SER A 5 -14.64 -22.29 -5.69
CA SER A 5 -16.09 -22.47 -5.55
C SER A 5 -16.90 -21.17 -5.56
N HIS A 6 -16.23 -20.00 -5.45
CA HIS A 6 -16.90 -18.71 -5.40
C HIS A 6 -16.45 -17.80 -6.53
N LYS A 7 -17.36 -17.06 -7.15
CA LYS A 7 -17.04 -16.08 -8.21
C LYS A 7 -16.23 -14.89 -7.64
N THR A 8 -16.59 -14.45 -6.44
CA THR A 8 -15.83 -13.47 -5.66
C THR A 8 -15.51 -14.04 -4.30
N SER A 9 -14.31 -13.84 -3.79
CA SER A 9 -13.89 -14.37 -2.50
C SER A 9 -12.81 -13.51 -1.86
N LEU A 10 -12.71 -13.59 -0.53
CA LEU A 10 -11.65 -12.96 0.25
C LEU A 10 -10.79 -14.05 0.90
N ILE A 11 -9.48 -14.02 0.65
CA ILE A 11 -8.49 -14.83 1.34
C ILE A 11 -7.70 -13.93 2.27
N PHE A 12 -7.74 -14.21 3.56
CA PHE A 12 -6.99 -13.40 4.51
C PHE A 12 -6.18 -14.26 5.48
N GLY A 13 -5.14 -13.68 6.04
CA GLY A 13 -4.22 -14.35 6.96
C GLY A 13 -2.96 -13.51 7.17
N ASP A 14 -2.22 -13.82 8.19
CA ASP A 14 -1.03 -13.07 8.57
C ASP A 14 0.00 -12.98 7.43
N THR A 15 0.93 -12.01 7.52
CA THR A 15 2.07 -11.95 6.61
C THR A 15 2.87 -13.25 6.72
N GLY A 16 3.22 -13.84 5.58
CA GLY A 16 3.88 -15.15 5.53
C GLY A 16 2.96 -16.36 5.69
N SER A 17 1.63 -16.20 5.66
CA SER A 17 0.66 -17.31 5.71
C SER A 17 0.51 -18.06 4.38
N GLY A 18 1.20 -17.65 3.31
CA GLY A 18 1.14 -18.32 2.00
C GLY A 18 0.08 -17.77 1.05
N LYS A 19 -0.51 -16.59 1.29
CA LYS A 19 -1.47 -15.96 0.36
C LYS A 19 -0.95 -15.94 -1.08
N SER A 20 0.29 -15.48 -1.27
CA SER A 20 0.88 -15.36 -2.61
C SER A 20 1.03 -16.71 -3.33
N GLU A 21 1.27 -17.81 -2.61
CA GLU A 21 1.33 -19.15 -3.22
C GLU A 21 -0.03 -19.57 -3.77
N ILE A 22 -1.11 -19.23 -3.06
CA ILE A 22 -2.47 -19.46 -3.55
C ILE A 22 -2.73 -18.63 -4.81
N TYR A 23 -2.31 -17.35 -4.82
CA TYR A 23 -2.45 -16.50 -6.01
C TYR A 23 -1.72 -17.11 -7.20
N PHE A 24 -0.48 -17.52 -7.03
CA PHE A 24 0.33 -18.10 -8.11
C PHE A 24 -0.26 -19.41 -8.63
N SER A 25 -0.82 -20.24 -7.75
CA SER A 25 -1.55 -21.45 -8.16
C SER A 25 -2.78 -21.11 -9.01
N LEU A 26 -3.58 -20.14 -8.59
CA LEU A 26 -4.76 -19.69 -9.35
C LEU A 26 -4.35 -19.05 -10.69
N ILE A 27 -3.37 -18.17 -10.69
CA ILE A 27 -2.84 -17.54 -11.91
C ILE A 27 -2.44 -18.62 -12.91
N ARG A 28 -1.66 -19.61 -12.47
CA ARG A 28 -1.21 -20.71 -13.33
C ARG A 28 -2.38 -21.47 -13.97
N GLU A 29 -3.41 -21.76 -13.20
CA GLU A 29 -4.60 -22.47 -13.67
C GLU A 29 -5.32 -21.69 -14.78
N TYR A 30 -5.52 -20.37 -14.60
CA TYR A 30 -6.17 -19.53 -15.59
C TYR A 30 -5.31 -19.31 -16.84
N LEU A 31 -3.99 -19.19 -16.70
CA LEU A 31 -3.07 -19.10 -17.83
C LEU A 31 -3.05 -20.41 -18.66
N LEU A 32 -3.14 -21.58 -18.00
CA LEU A 32 -3.25 -22.87 -18.68
C LEU A 32 -4.58 -23.04 -19.42
N ALA A 33 -5.64 -22.36 -18.96
CA ALA A 33 -6.93 -22.27 -19.65
C ALA A 33 -6.99 -21.19 -20.73
N ASP A 34 -5.84 -20.66 -21.13
CA ASP A 34 -5.68 -19.54 -22.08
C ASP A 34 -6.45 -18.28 -21.72
N LYS A 35 -6.66 -18.02 -20.42
CA LYS A 35 -7.28 -16.80 -19.92
C LYS A 35 -6.24 -15.74 -19.55
N GLN A 36 -6.63 -14.49 -19.68
CA GLN A 36 -5.84 -13.37 -19.17
C GLN A 36 -6.09 -13.19 -17.67
N VAL A 37 -5.02 -12.80 -16.98
CA VAL A 37 -5.04 -12.61 -15.53
C VAL A 37 -4.51 -11.25 -15.16
N LEU A 38 -5.21 -10.57 -14.25
CA LEU A 38 -4.78 -9.31 -13.64
C LEU A 38 -4.47 -9.53 -12.15
N LEU A 39 -3.23 -9.30 -11.77
CA LEU A 39 -2.78 -9.22 -10.38
C LEU A 39 -2.64 -7.75 -10.00
N LEU A 40 -3.62 -7.21 -9.29
CA LEU A 40 -3.57 -5.86 -8.73
C LEU A 40 -2.81 -5.86 -7.42
N MET A 41 -1.87 -4.93 -7.31
CA MET A 41 -1.04 -4.73 -6.12
C MET A 41 -0.88 -3.22 -5.85
N PRO A 42 -0.75 -2.78 -4.58
CA PRO A 42 -0.29 -1.44 -4.28
C PRO A 42 1.01 -1.13 -5.01
N GLU A 43 1.16 0.08 -5.54
CA GLU A 43 2.35 0.44 -6.33
C GLU A 43 3.67 0.23 -5.57
N ILE A 44 3.64 0.43 -4.24
CA ILE A 44 4.78 0.19 -3.35
C ILE A 44 5.16 -1.29 -3.26
N SER A 45 4.23 -2.20 -3.49
CA SER A 45 4.44 -3.65 -3.47
C SER A 45 5.01 -4.21 -4.78
N LEU A 46 4.98 -3.43 -5.87
CA LEU A 46 5.57 -3.77 -7.16
C LEU A 46 7.08 -3.56 -7.16
N THR A 47 7.75 -4.21 -6.22
CA THR A 47 9.20 -4.12 -6.03
C THR A 47 9.97 -4.98 -7.03
N PRO A 48 11.28 -4.72 -7.24
CA PRO A 48 12.15 -5.61 -8.01
C PRO A 48 12.14 -7.05 -7.49
N GLN A 49 12.03 -7.23 -6.18
CA GLN A 49 11.94 -8.54 -5.56
C GLN A 49 10.67 -9.29 -5.96
N MET A 50 9.51 -8.62 -5.96
CA MET A 50 8.24 -9.21 -6.41
C MET A 50 8.30 -9.53 -7.91
N THR A 51 8.85 -8.63 -8.72
CA THR A 51 9.06 -8.86 -10.15
C THR A 51 9.95 -10.08 -10.40
N LYS A 52 11.04 -10.24 -9.66
CA LYS A 52 11.91 -11.42 -9.73
C LYS A 52 11.17 -12.69 -9.34
N ARG A 53 10.32 -12.63 -8.33
CA ARG A 53 9.49 -13.76 -7.89
C ARG A 53 8.46 -14.14 -8.95
N LEU A 54 7.74 -13.19 -9.54
CA LEU A 54 6.83 -13.45 -10.66
C LEU A 54 7.57 -14.07 -11.84
N LYS A 55 8.77 -13.59 -12.16
CA LYS A 55 9.61 -14.14 -13.23
C LYS A 55 10.01 -15.60 -12.97
N SER A 56 10.32 -15.97 -11.73
CA SER A 56 10.68 -17.34 -11.39
C SER A 56 9.51 -18.33 -11.54
N TYR A 57 8.25 -17.87 -11.40
CA TYR A 57 7.05 -18.72 -11.56
C TYR A 57 6.50 -18.72 -12.98
N PHE A 58 6.54 -17.59 -13.68
CA PHE A 58 5.83 -17.38 -14.95
C PHE A 58 6.76 -17.09 -16.13
N GLY A 59 8.08 -17.06 -15.92
CA GLY A 59 9.06 -16.73 -16.97
C GLY A 59 8.89 -15.33 -17.50
N GLU A 60 8.91 -15.17 -18.80
CA GLU A 60 8.71 -13.89 -19.48
C GLU A 60 7.23 -13.62 -19.89
N LYS A 61 6.31 -14.50 -19.51
CA LYS A 61 4.88 -14.44 -19.91
C LYS A 61 4.05 -13.45 -19.09
N PHE A 62 4.69 -12.45 -18.45
CA PHE A 62 3.98 -11.43 -17.70
C PHE A 62 4.51 -10.02 -17.99
N GLY A 63 3.64 -9.02 -17.77
CA GLY A 63 3.97 -7.61 -17.83
C GLY A 63 3.78 -6.93 -16.46
N VAL A 64 4.62 -5.94 -16.15
CA VAL A 64 4.48 -5.10 -14.96
C VAL A 64 3.95 -3.73 -15.38
N TRP A 65 2.84 -3.27 -14.76
CA TRP A 65 2.16 -2.03 -15.15
C TRP A 65 1.98 -1.08 -13.97
N HIS A 66 2.69 0.05 -14.00
CA HIS A 66 2.60 1.10 -12.96
C HIS A 66 2.97 2.47 -13.51
N SER A 67 2.83 3.53 -12.69
CA SER A 67 3.02 4.92 -13.12
C SER A 67 4.45 5.24 -13.58
N LYS A 68 5.45 4.57 -13.03
CA LYS A 68 6.89 4.86 -13.23
C LYS A 68 7.51 4.18 -14.46
N ILE A 69 6.79 3.33 -15.19
CA ILE A 69 7.32 2.75 -16.44
C ILE A 69 7.33 3.77 -17.56
N THR A 70 8.40 3.73 -18.37
CA THR A 70 8.55 4.67 -19.48
C THR A 70 7.48 4.47 -20.56
N PRO A 71 7.11 5.51 -21.34
CA PRO A 71 6.15 5.38 -22.43
C PRO A 71 6.53 4.28 -23.44
N LYS A 72 7.82 4.16 -23.77
CA LYS A 72 8.33 3.10 -24.67
C LYS A 72 8.00 1.71 -24.12
N LYS A 73 8.35 1.47 -22.85
CA LYS A 73 8.09 0.17 -22.21
C LYS A 73 6.59 -0.12 -22.05
N ARG A 74 5.76 0.92 -21.85
CA ARG A 74 4.30 0.77 -21.88
C ARG A 74 3.80 0.25 -23.21
N GLY A 75 4.30 0.85 -24.31
CA GLY A 75 3.96 0.42 -25.68
C GLY A 75 4.35 -1.03 -25.92
N GLU A 76 5.57 -1.43 -25.54
CA GLU A 76 6.06 -2.81 -25.68
C GLU A 76 5.18 -3.80 -24.90
N ILE A 77 4.83 -3.49 -23.63
CA ILE A 77 3.94 -4.34 -22.81
C ILE A 77 2.56 -4.43 -23.45
N LEU A 78 1.99 -3.31 -23.91
CA LEU A 78 0.67 -3.27 -24.51
C LEU A 78 0.63 -4.10 -25.81
N GLN A 79 1.64 -3.98 -26.67
CA GLN A 79 1.75 -4.77 -27.89
C GLN A 79 1.81 -6.27 -27.60
N LYS A 80 2.67 -6.70 -26.69
CA LYS A 80 2.79 -8.10 -26.26
C LYS A 80 1.51 -8.62 -25.59
N PHE A 81 0.79 -7.77 -24.89
CA PHE A 81 -0.46 -8.11 -24.25
C PHE A 81 -1.59 -8.28 -25.29
N GLN A 82 -1.66 -7.40 -26.28
CA GLN A 82 -2.63 -7.49 -27.38
C GLN A 82 -2.36 -8.69 -28.31
N SER A 83 -1.08 -9.00 -28.57
CA SER A 83 -0.69 -10.18 -29.34
C SER A 83 -0.81 -11.50 -28.56
N ARG A 84 -1.23 -11.47 -27.31
CA ARG A 84 -1.33 -12.65 -26.42
C ARG A 84 0.02 -13.32 -26.12
N GLU A 85 1.13 -12.67 -26.40
CA GLU A 85 2.46 -13.14 -25.99
C GLU A 85 2.60 -13.16 -24.47
N ILE A 86 1.98 -12.17 -23.79
CA ILE A 86 1.81 -12.14 -22.33
C ILE A 86 0.32 -12.13 -21.98
N ASN A 87 -0.06 -12.98 -21.03
CA ASN A 87 -1.45 -13.12 -20.56
C ASN A 87 -1.60 -12.76 -19.06
N LEU A 88 -0.51 -12.43 -18.38
CA LEU A 88 -0.51 -11.98 -16.98
C LEU A 88 -0.03 -10.53 -16.91
N ILE A 89 -0.82 -9.69 -16.29
CA ILE A 89 -0.39 -8.33 -15.89
C ILE A 89 -0.36 -8.24 -14.36
N ALA A 90 0.79 -7.87 -13.82
CA ALA A 90 0.93 -7.44 -12.43
C ALA A 90 1.01 -5.93 -12.39
N GLY A 91 0.07 -5.26 -11.74
CA GLY A 91 0.02 -3.81 -11.86
C GLY A 91 -0.70 -3.08 -10.74
N ALA A 92 -0.49 -1.75 -10.73
CA ALA A 92 -1.25 -0.85 -9.90
C ALA A 92 -2.67 -0.65 -10.46
N ARG A 93 -3.50 0.13 -9.76
CA ARG A 93 -4.91 0.38 -10.10
C ARG A 93 -5.18 0.70 -11.58
N SER A 94 -4.26 1.38 -12.27
CA SER A 94 -4.43 1.73 -13.68
C SER A 94 -4.36 0.54 -14.64
N ALA A 95 -3.82 -0.60 -14.20
CA ALA A 95 -3.77 -1.82 -14.99
C ALA A 95 -5.17 -2.40 -15.26
N LEU A 96 -6.17 -2.03 -14.48
CA LEU A 96 -7.56 -2.45 -14.67
C LEU A 96 -8.18 -1.96 -15.98
N PHE A 97 -7.64 -0.90 -16.57
CA PHE A 97 -8.12 -0.31 -17.83
C PHE A 97 -7.36 -0.79 -19.07
N LEU A 98 -6.54 -1.82 -18.94
CA LEU A 98 -5.92 -2.44 -20.10
C LEU A 98 -6.96 -3.17 -20.98
N PRO A 99 -6.72 -3.29 -22.28
CA PRO A 99 -7.66 -3.89 -23.21
C PRO A 99 -7.64 -5.43 -23.10
N PHE A 100 -8.23 -5.95 -22.03
CA PHE A 100 -8.41 -7.39 -21.86
C PHE A 100 -9.45 -7.92 -22.85
N THR A 101 -9.15 -9.02 -23.51
CA THR A 101 -10.07 -9.73 -24.42
C THR A 101 -10.64 -11.00 -23.79
N GLU A 102 -9.85 -11.69 -22.96
CA GLU A 102 -10.17 -12.96 -22.33
C GLU A 102 -9.85 -12.95 -20.83
N LEU A 103 -10.20 -11.87 -20.15
CA LEU A 103 -9.97 -11.73 -18.70
C LEU A 103 -10.79 -12.76 -17.92
N GLY A 104 -10.11 -13.67 -17.24
CA GLY A 104 -10.75 -14.73 -16.45
C GLY A 104 -10.57 -14.54 -14.94
N LEU A 105 -9.48 -13.91 -14.52
CA LEU A 105 -9.14 -13.77 -13.10
C LEU A 105 -8.59 -12.37 -12.79
N ILE A 106 -9.12 -11.77 -11.74
CA ILE A 106 -8.54 -10.60 -11.08
C ILE A 106 -8.19 -10.98 -9.65
N ILE A 107 -6.95 -10.75 -9.27
CA ILE A 107 -6.51 -10.84 -7.87
C ILE A 107 -6.22 -9.43 -7.38
N VAL A 108 -6.74 -9.06 -6.23
CA VAL A 108 -6.50 -7.76 -5.59
C VAL A 108 -5.77 -8.04 -4.28
N ASP A 109 -4.45 -7.92 -4.29
CA ASP A 109 -3.63 -8.11 -3.09
C ASP A 109 -3.65 -6.84 -2.24
N GLU A 110 -3.59 -6.98 -0.90
CA GLU A 110 -3.75 -5.90 0.07
C GLU A 110 -4.99 -5.03 -0.22
N GLU A 111 -6.16 -5.69 -0.36
CA GLU A 111 -7.43 -5.08 -0.81
C GLU A 111 -7.88 -3.85 -0.02
N HIS A 112 -7.38 -3.73 1.21
CA HIS A 112 -7.67 -2.63 2.13
C HIS A 112 -6.85 -1.36 1.85
N ASP A 113 -5.81 -1.45 0.98
CA ASP A 113 -4.89 -0.33 0.75
C ASP A 113 -5.59 0.86 0.07
N ASP A 114 -5.40 2.05 0.64
CA ASP A 114 -6.01 3.29 0.15
C ASP A 114 -5.51 3.69 -1.26
N SER A 115 -4.39 3.15 -1.72
CA SER A 115 -3.86 3.44 -3.07
C SER A 115 -4.76 2.93 -4.20
N TYR A 116 -5.69 2.02 -3.90
CA TYR A 116 -6.71 1.58 -4.86
C TYR A 116 -7.76 2.65 -5.16
N LYS A 117 -7.94 3.63 -4.29
CA LYS A 117 -8.82 4.78 -4.51
C LYS A 117 -8.11 5.84 -5.34
N SER A 118 -8.70 6.24 -6.46
CA SER A 118 -8.21 7.38 -7.26
C SER A 118 -8.64 8.69 -6.61
N ALA A 119 -7.66 9.54 -6.28
CA ALA A 119 -7.89 10.92 -5.83
C ALA A 119 -8.09 11.90 -7.00
N GLN A 120 -7.82 11.47 -8.24
CA GLN A 120 -7.96 12.26 -9.46
C GLN A 120 -9.15 11.76 -10.28
N ASN A 121 -9.68 12.61 -11.13
CA ASN A 121 -10.73 12.22 -12.07
C ASN A 121 -10.19 11.22 -13.12
N PRO A 122 -10.97 10.17 -13.45
CA PRO A 122 -12.20 9.77 -12.79
C PRO A 122 -11.95 9.19 -11.38
N HIS A 123 -12.83 9.53 -10.43
CA HIS A 123 -12.80 8.98 -9.08
C HIS A 123 -13.35 7.55 -9.08
N TYR A 124 -12.52 6.57 -8.76
CA TYR A 124 -12.91 5.16 -8.64
C TYR A 124 -12.08 4.46 -7.55
N ASN A 125 -12.56 3.32 -7.11
CA ASN A 125 -11.79 2.37 -6.33
C ASN A 125 -11.58 1.10 -7.16
N ALA A 126 -10.32 0.73 -7.40
CA ALA A 126 -10.01 -0.40 -8.29
C ALA A 126 -10.49 -1.75 -7.75
N ARG A 127 -10.49 -1.95 -6.41
CA ARG A 127 -11.09 -3.13 -5.79
C ARG A 127 -12.59 -3.22 -6.08
N ASP A 128 -13.30 -2.14 -5.88
CA ASP A 128 -14.76 -2.11 -6.06
C ASP A 128 -15.11 -2.26 -7.55
N LEU A 129 -14.31 -1.67 -8.43
CA LEU A 129 -14.47 -1.83 -9.87
C LEU A 129 -14.19 -3.29 -10.33
N ALA A 130 -13.18 -3.97 -9.74
CA ALA A 130 -12.95 -5.39 -10.00
C ALA A 130 -14.15 -6.25 -9.60
N LEU A 131 -14.74 -6.00 -8.43
CA LEU A 131 -15.97 -6.67 -7.98
C LEU A 131 -17.17 -6.38 -8.90
N PHE A 132 -17.28 -5.14 -9.39
CA PHE A 132 -18.30 -4.78 -10.38
C PHE A 132 -18.11 -5.55 -11.69
N LEU A 133 -16.88 -5.68 -12.20
CA LEU A 133 -16.58 -6.47 -13.39
C LEU A 133 -16.99 -7.93 -13.20
N ALA A 134 -16.71 -8.53 -12.03
CA ALA A 134 -17.19 -9.88 -11.72
C ALA A 134 -18.72 -10.00 -11.74
N SER A 135 -19.46 -8.96 -11.38
CA SER A 135 -20.92 -8.97 -11.43
C SER A 135 -21.49 -8.92 -12.86
N LYS A 136 -20.73 -8.39 -13.82
CA LYS A 136 -21.19 -8.16 -15.20
C LYS A 136 -20.62 -9.17 -16.19
N PHE A 137 -19.44 -9.68 -15.94
CA PHE A 137 -18.70 -10.57 -16.85
C PHE A 137 -18.35 -11.88 -16.16
N ASP A 138 -17.96 -12.88 -16.92
CA ASP A 138 -17.49 -14.16 -16.37
C ASP A 138 -16.01 -14.04 -15.94
N VAL A 139 -15.78 -13.18 -14.95
CA VAL A 139 -14.48 -12.93 -14.36
C VAL A 139 -14.51 -13.30 -12.89
N LYS A 140 -13.55 -14.08 -12.45
CA LYS A 140 -13.36 -14.40 -11.04
C LYS A 140 -12.54 -13.31 -10.35
N VAL A 141 -12.95 -12.93 -9.13
CA VAL A 141 -12.20 -11.96 -8.30
C VAL A 141 -11.80 -12.58 -6.96
N VAL A 142 -10.53 -12.52 -6.66
CA VAL A 142 -9.97 -12.92 -5.37
C VAL A 142 -9.35 -11.73 -4.70
N LEU A 143 -9.92 -11.34 -3.57
CA LEU A 143 -9.36 -10.32 -2.68
C LEU A 143 -8.40 -10.97 -1.71
N GLY A 144 -7.30 -10.31 -1.41
CA GLY A 144 -6.32 -10.79 -0.43
C GLY A 144 -5.89 -9.71 0.53
N SER A 145 -5.70 -10.08 1.81
CA SER A 145 -5.23 -9.16 2.83
C SER A 145 -4.68 -9.86 4.06
N ALA A 146 -3.77 -9.21 4.78
CA ALA A 146 -3.45 -9.59 6.14
C ALA A 146 -4.47 -8.97 7.14
N THR A 147 -4.96 -7.78 6.83
CA THR A 147 -5.89 -6.97 7.62
C THR A 147 -7.07 -6.54 6.76
N PRO A 148 -8.03 -7.43 6.48
CA PRO A 148 -9.10 -7.13 5.53
C PRO A 148 -9.95 -5.96 5.97
N SER A 149 -10.44 -5.19 5.00
CA SER A 149 -11.42 -4.15 5.26
C SER A 149 -12.72 -4.76 5.81
N VAL A 150 -13.38 -4.05 6.72
CA VAL A 150 -14.65 -4.49 7.33
C VAL A 150 -15.70 -4.75 6.24
N VAL A 151 -15.70 -3.95 5.18
CA VAL A 151 -16.66 -4.07 4.07
C VAL A 151 -16.43 -5.37 3.30
N SER A 152 -15.19 -5.67 2.92
CA SER A 152 -14.86 -6.91 2.21
C SER A 152 -15.10 -8.13 3.08
N PHE A 153 -14.72 -8.08 4.35
CA PHE A 153 -14.93 -9.17 5.30
C PHE A 153 -16.42 -9.51 5.48
N LYS A 154 -17.28 -8.49 5.56
CA LYS A 154 -18.72 -8.70 5.73
C LYS A 154 -19.45 -9.14 4.45
N LYS A 155 -19.02 -8.60 3.29
CA LYS A 155 -19.76 -8.79 2.02
C LYS A 155 -19.28 -9.96 1.19
N GLN A 156 -18.03 -10.42 1.37
CA GLN A 156 -17.47 -11.47 0.54
C GLN A 156 -17.41 -12.80 1.29
N PRO A 157 -17.69 -13.92 0.62
CA PRO A 157 -17.29 -15.23 1.12
C PRO A 157 -15.80 -15.19 1.45
N HIS A 158 -15.41 -15.62 2.66
CA HIS A 158 -14.04 -15.46 3.09
C HIS A 158 -13.44 -16.72 3.69
N PHE A 159 -12.13 -16.89 3.53
CA PHE A 159 -11.35 -17.98 4.09
C PHE A 159 -10.11 -17.42 4.81
N ARG A 160 -9.92 -17.85 6.06
CA ARG A 160 -8.75 -17.48 6.85
C ARG A 160 -7.66 -18.52 6.71
N LEU A 161 -6.50 -18.11 6.23
CA LEU A 161 -5.26 -18.88 6.33
C LEU A 161 -4.71 -18.77 7.75
N ARG A 162 -4.57 -19.89 8.41
CA ARG A 162 -4.03 -19.97 9.77
C ARG A 162 -2.57 -20.40 9.73
N GLY A 163 -1.78 -19.82 10.61
CA GLY A 163 -0.35 -20.09 10.72
C GLY A 163 0.51 -19.28 9.74
N THR A 164 1.80 -19.31 10.00
CA THR A 164 2.83 -18.66 9.17
C THR A 164 3.93 -19.67 8.88
N PHE A 165 4.61 -19.51 7.75
CA PHE A 165 5.73 -20.38 7.38
C PHE A 165 6.86 -20.31 8.42
N PHE A 166 7.16 -19.09 8.90
CA PHE A 166 8.11 -18.88 9.97
C PHE A 166 7.37 -18.79 11.31
N LYS A 167 7.64 -19.70 12.22
CA LYS A 167 7.16 -19.60 13.60
C LYS A 167 8.05 -18.63 14.36
N SER A 168 7.47 -17.61 14.98
CA SER A 168 8.17 -16.68 15.85
C SER A 168 7.44 -16.60 17.18
N GLU A 169 8.18 -16.58 18.25
CA GLU A 169 7.66 -16.24 19.57
C GLU A 169 7.47 -14.73 19.65
N LYS A 170 6.28 -14.28 20.02
CA LYS A 170 5.94 -12.86 20.10
C LYS A 170 5.82 -12.45 21.55
N LYS A 171 6.63 -11.48 21.97
CA LYS A 171 6.53 -10.81 23.26
C LYS A 171 5.93 -9.41 23.01
N PHE A 172 4.85 -9.08 23.70
CA PHE A 172 4.24 -7.76 23.63
C PHE A 172 4.59 -6.98 24.88
N ILE A 173 5.10 -5.76 24.69
CA ILE A 173 5.41 -4.82 25.76
C ILE A 173 4.59 -3.58 25.47
N TYR A 174 3.76 -3.20 26.45
CA TYR A 174 2.95 -1.99 26.37
C TYR A 174 3.62 -0.89 27.18
N ASP A 175 3.67 0.29 26.61
CA ASP A 175 4.23 1.49 27.22
C ASP A 175 3.22 2.62 27.08
N GLU A 176 2.90 3.26 28.20
CA GLU A 176 1.93 4.36 28.30
C GLU A 176 2.60 5.73 28.28
N SER A 177 3.87 5.82 27.92
CA SER A 177 4.56 7.12 27.84
C SER A 177 3.95 8.01 26.75
N GLU A 178 3.55 9.22 27.12
CA GLU A 178 2.97 10.20 26.19
C GLU A 178 4.03 10.89 25.32
N THR A 179 5.30 10.81 25.67
CA THR A 179 6.38 11.56 25.03
C THR A 179 7.56 10.66 24.68
N GLY A 180 7.77 10.45 23.36
CA GLY A 180 8.96 9.80 22.84
C GLY A 180 9.06 8.30 23.12
N LEU A 181 10.28 7.80 23.16
CA LEU A 181 10.60 6.42 23.51
C LEU A 181 10.91 6.38 25.00
N SER A 182 10.20 5.54 25.76
CA SER A 182 10.48 5.34 27.19
C SER A 182 11.81 4.63 27.43
N ASP A 183 12.31 4.69 28.63
CA ASP A 183 13.51 3.95 29.04
C ASP A 183 13.34 2.43 28.89
N ALA A 184 12.12 1.92 29.06
CA ALA A 184 11.79 0.52 28.86
C ALA A 184 11.97 0.12 27.38
N ILE A 185 11.44 0.90 26.45
CA ILE A 185 11.61 0.68 24.99
C ILE A 185 13.06 0.85 24.59
N LEU A 186 13.76 1.87 25.10
CA LEU A 186 15.18 2.09 24.83
C LEU A 186 16.04 0.92 25.34
N GLY A 187 15.70 0.37 26.50
CA GLY A 187 16.35 -0.83 27.06
C GLY A 187 16.19 -2.05 26.15
N GLU A 188 14.98 -2.33 25.65
CA GLU A 188 14.72 -3.45 24.73
C GLU A 188 15.41 -3.25 23.35
N LEU A 189 15.47 -2.02 22.85
CA LEU A 189 16.23 -1.70 21.63
C LEU A 189 17.72 -1.94 21.81
N THR A 190 18.28 -1.49 22.94
CA THR A 190 19.69 -1.67 23.29
C THR A 190 20.03 -3.15 23.46
N ALA A 191 19.20 -3.92 24.17
CA ALA A 191 19.37 -5.35 24.33
C ALA A 191 19.30 -6.10 22.99
N SER A 192 18.38 -5.72 22.11
CA SER A 192 18.26 -6.28 20.77
C SER A 192 19.51 -6.01 19.92
N PHE A 193 20.04 -4.79 19.98
CA PHE A 193 21.27 -4.41 19.28
C PHE A 193 22.49 -5.15 19.83
N ALA A 194 22.64 -5.21 21.14
CA ALA A 194 23.73 -5.97 21.79
C ALA A 194 23.69 -7.47 21.46
N GLY A 195 22.48 -8.03 21.28
CA GLY A 195 22.26 -9.41 20.84
C GLY A 195 22.43 -9.64 19.33
N GLY A 196 22.91 -8.66 18.55
CA GLY A 196 23.10 -8.75 17.10
C GLY A 196 21.79 -8.86 16.30
N LYS A 197 20.65 -8.50 16.91
CA LYS A 197 19.33 -8.53 16.28
C LYS A 197 18.99 -7.20 15.63
N GLN A 198 18.04 -7.21 14.69
CA GLN A 198 17.53 -6.01 14.05
C GLN A 198 16.33 -5.47 14.84
N ALA A 199 16.23 -4.15 14.93
CA ALA A 199 15.08 -3.46 15.48
C ALA A 199 14.46 -2.54 14.41
N VAL A 200 13.14 -2.49 14.37
CA VAL A 200 12.39 -1.58 13.51
C VAL A 200 11.53 -0.68 14.38
N VAL A 201 11.81 0.63 14.33
CA VAL A 201 11.01 1.64 15.02
C VAL A 201 10.02 2.23 14.00
N PHE A 202 8.74 2.00 14.21
CA PHE A 202 7.69 2.58 13.39
C PHE A 202 7.12 3.83 14.06
N LEU A 203 7.21 4.95 13.35
CA LEU A 203 6.60 6.22 13.75
C LEU A 203 5.50 6.58 12.74
N PRO A 204 4.28 6.92 13.17
CA PRO A 204 3.15 7.16 12.26
C PRO A 204 3.24 8.50 11.51
N THR A 205 4.36 9.20 11.61
CA THR A 205 4.55 10.52 11.04
C THR A 205 5.84 10.62 10.22
N ARG A 206 5.83 11.46 9.18
CA ARG A 206 6.92 11.58 8.20
C ARG A 206 7.86 12.78 8.43
N ALA A 207 7.80 13.42 9.58
CA ALA A 207 8.58 14.63 9.87
C ALA A 207 9.08 14.62 11.31
N ASN A 208 10.02 15.51 11.65
CA ASN A 208 10.45 15.67 13.04
C ASN A 208 9.30 16.14 13.94
N PHE A 209 8.43 17.00 13.40
CA PHE A 209 7.26 17.49 14.10
C PHE A 209 6.06 17.59 13.17
N ARG A 210 4.87 17.33 13.72
CA ARG A 210 3.65 17.28 12.94
C ARG A 210 3.21 18.66 12.45
N TYR A 211 3.39 19.70 13.27
CA TYR A 211 3.13 21.10 12.90
C TYR A 211 3.88 22.06 13.82
N LEU A 212 3.96 23.31 13.39
CA LEU A 212 4.38 24.44 14.21
C LEU A 212 3.16 25.22 14.69
N SER A 213 3.18 25.67 15.95
CA SER A 213 2.11 26.49 16.54
C SER A 213 2.71 27.68 17.29
N CYS A 214 2.00 28.79 17.27
CA CYS A 214 2.34 29.95 18.08
C CYS A 214 1.91 29.70 19.52
N ARG A 215 2.80 29.99 20.50
CA ARG A 215 2.50 29.89 21.93
C ARG A 215 1.53 30.97 22.40
N GLU A 216 1.59 32.16 21.80
CA GLU A 216 0.78 33.29 22.19
C GLU A 216 -0.67 33.20 21.75
N CYS A 217 -0.92 32.93 20.46
CA CYS A 217 -2.27 32.92 19.90
C CYS A 217 -2.80 31.52 19.54
N GLY A 218 -2.01 30.46 19.74
CA GLY A 218 -2.40 29.08 19.44
C GLY A 218 -2.54 28.75 17.94
N SER A 219 -2.30 29.72 17.04
CA SER A 219 -2.44 29.47 15.61
C SER A 219 -1.37 28.51 15.11
N THR A 220 -1.77 27.62 14.19
CA THR A 220 -0.87 26.67 13.52
C THR A 220 -0.56 27.14 12.12
N ILE A 221 0.68 26.91 11.66
CA ILE A 221 1.07 27.21 10.28
C ILE A 221 0.38 26.19 9.36
N LYS A 222 -0.46 26.70 8.46
CA LYS A 222 -1.26 25.90 7.54
C LYS A 222 -0.76 26.02 6.10
N CYS A 223 -0.98 24.98 5.32
CA CYS A 223 -0.76 24.99 3.89
C CYS A 223 -1.73 25.99 3.21
N PRO A 224 -1.24 26.91 2.37
CA PRO A 224 -2.10 27.89 1.70
C PRO A 224 -3.09 27.24 0.72
N PHE A 225 -2.80 26.03 0.22
CA PHE A 225 -3.63 25.32 -0.75
C PHE A 225 -4.58 24.29 -0.14
N CYS A 226 -4.20 23.67 0.99
CA CYS A 226 -4.96 22.58 1.60
C CYS A 226 -5.55 22.96 2.97
N SER A 227 -5.18 24.11 3.54
CA SER A 227 -5.61 24.55 4.87
C SER A 227 -5.30 23.59 6.04
N VAL A 228 -4.48 22.56 5.80
CA VAL A 228 -4.00 21.60 6.83
C VAL A 228 -2.69 22.04 7.43
N GLY A 229 -2.40 21.63 8.67
CA GLY A 229 -1.10 21.89 9.31
C GLY A 229 0.06 21.33 8.50
N MET A 230 1.15 22.07 8.41
CA MET A 230 2.35 21.67 7.66
C MET A 230 3.36 20.99 8.56
N SER A 231 3.89 19.85 8.11
CA SER A 231 4.90 19.09 8.84
C SER A 231 6.27 19.78 8.79
N PHE A 232 6.94 19.87 9.94
CA PHE A 232 8.22 20.56 10.09
C PHE A 232 9.40 19.59 10.06
N TYR A 233 10.34 19.85 9.16
CA TYR A 233 11.61 19.13 9.00
C TYR A 233 12.76 19.97 9.56
N LYS A 234 13.13 19.74 10.82
CA LYS A 234 14.10 20.55 11.57
C LYS A 234 15.46 20.69 10.84
N LYS A 235 16.04 19.59 10.35
CA LYS A 235 17.36 19.61 9.67
C LYS A 235 17.39 20.48 8.42
N ARG A 236 16.26 20.68 7.74
CA ARG A 236 16.16 21.46 6.50
C ARG A 236 15.49 22.81 6.71
N ASN A 237 15.06 23.11 7.94
CA ASN A 237 14.23 24.27 8.28
C ASN A 237 13.05 24.44 7.30
N LEU A 238 12.37 23.34 6.98
CA LEU A 238 11.38 23.26 5.92
C LEU A 238 10.03 22.82 6.49
N LEU A 239 8.97 23.50 6.06
CA LEU A 239 7.59 23.09 6.22
C LEU A 239 7.13 22.40 4.93
N LYS A 240 6.48 21.24 5.06
CA LYS A 240 5.93 20.49 3.92
C LYS A 240 4.51 20.06 4.19
N CYS A 241 3.63 20.33 3.24
CA CYS A 241 2.29 19.78 3.22
C CYS A 241 2.33 18.31 2.81
N GLN A 242 1.78 17.42 3.62
CA GLN A 242 1.73 15.98 3.32
C GLN A 242 0.64 15.62 2.29
N TYR A 243 -0.30 16.55 2.02
CA TYR A 243 -1.38 16.36 1.06
C TYR A 243 -0.98 16.73 -0.38
N CYS A 244 -0.55 17.99 -0.59
CA CYS A 244 -0.24 18.49 -1.94
C CYS A 244 1.25 18.54 -2.25
N GLY A 245 2.13 18.27 -1.26
CA GLY A 245 3.57 18.33 -1.44
C GLY A 245 4.16 19.75 -1.39
N PHE A 246 3.34 20.81 -1.22
CA PHE A 246 3.82 22.18 -1.11
C PHE A 246 4.87 22.33 -0.01
N THR A 247 5.91 23.09 -0.27
CA THR A 247 7.01 23.34 0.66
C THR A 247 7.28 24.81 0.81
N MET A 248 7.61 25.24 2.01
CA MET A 248 8.07 26.59 2.33
C MET A 248 9.09 26.55 3.45
N SER A 249 9.93 27.58 3.59
CA SER A 249 10.82 27.74 4.74
C SER A 249 10.00 27.94 6.01
N ALA A 250 10.48 27.42 7.13
CA ALA A 250 9.85 27.70 8.41
C ALA A 250 10.04 29.18 8.78
N THR A 251 8.96 29.86 9.14
CA THR A 251 8.95 31.22 9.58
C THR A 251 9.38 31.33 11.05
N CYS A 252 10.11 32.38 11.42
CA CYS A 252 10.49 32.65 12.81
C CYS A 252 9.41 33.44 13.57
N SER A 253 8.37 33.91 12.87
CA SER A 253 7.30 34.73 13.46
C SER A 253 5.92 34.18 13.06
N CYS A 254 4.94 34.46 13.90
CA CYS A 254 3.55 34.06 13.68
C CYS A 254 2.86 35.03 12.70
N ASP A 255 2.34 34.51 11.59
CA ASP A 255 1.61 35.30 10.59
C ASP A 255 0.35 35.99 11.14
N LYS A 256 -0.18 35.52 12.29
CA LYS A 256 -1.42 36.05 12.88
C LYS A 256 -1.20 37.12 13.90
N CYS A 257 -0.19 36.98 14.77
CA CYS A 257 0.04 37.93 15.88
C CYS A 257 1.45 38.53 15.92
N GLY A 258 2.33 38.16 14.95
CA GLY A 258 3.69 38.66 14.87
C GLY A 258 4.66 38.09 15.90
N SER A 259 4.20 37.27 16.86
CA SER A 259 5.05 36.71 17.92
C SER A 259 6.12 35.77 17.35
N GLU A 260 7.32 35.83 17.91
CA GLU A 260 8.44 34.92 17.60
C GLU A 260 8.38 33.61 18.42
N MET A 261 7.36 33.47 19.29
CA MET A 261 7.19 32.29 20.16
C MET A 261 6.56 31.14 19.40
N ILE A 262 7.25 30.60 18.39
CA ILE A 262 6.82 29.42 17.60
C ILE A 262 7.37 28.16 18.24
N GLU A 263 6.52 27.19 18.51
CA GLU A 263 6.91 25.89 19.02
C GLU A 263 6.48 24.73 18.11
N ALA A 264 7.29 23.69 18.11
CA ALA A 264 6.99 22.45 17.41
C ALA A 264 6.11 21.53 18.26
N LYS A 265 4.98 21.12 17.74
CA LYS A 265 4.00 20.25 18.41
C LYS A 265 3.94 18.86 17.80
N LYS A 266 3.75 17.89 18.69
CA LYS A 266 3.64 16.46 18.38
C LYS A 266 4.83 15.96 17.58
N ILE A 267 5.72 15.27 18.24
CA ILE A 267 6.81 14.53 17.63
C ILE A 267 6.26 13.62 16.55
N GLY A 268 6.85 13.71 15.41
CA GLY A 268 6.51 12.89 14.26
C GLY A 268 7.22 11.57 14.28
#